data_32e8657c82eea92a1ae30748a651a9b5
#
_entry.id   32e8657c82eea92a1ae30748a651a9b5
#
_cell.length_a   1.000
_cell.length_b   1.000
_cell.length_c   1.000
_cell.angle_alpha   90.00
_cell.angle_beta   90.00
_cell.angle_gamma   90.00
#
_symmetry.space_group_name_H-M   'P 1'
#
loop_
_entity.id
_entity.type
_entity.pdbx_description
1 polymer ?
#
loop_
_entity_poly.entity_id
_entity_poly.type
_entity_poly.pdbx_seq_one_letter_code
_entity_poly.pdbx_strand_id
1 'polypeptide(L)'
;MCLAFLAFTILCVMVTPLLARTKIVHRWVLTDQPMPKFRKILIIAVLENYLIRQEFEDEMERLLARSNIEGIRSHMVLPPRNEMMERELKQRIKEAGYDAVLVIRPKAFRKETEEVGTKTIYMPPIAYQSFWPYWDMAFKQFSAKGSYLKENTIVSAEFNLYRTNDETLLWSGETDTVYSENFGKLAKEYASTLVKQLRKDKVL
;
A
#
# COMPACT_ATOMS: atom_id res chain seq x y z
N MET A 1 -17.67 -68.00 5.34
CA MET A 1 -16.82 -66.99 5.97
C MET A 1 -16.58 -65.85 5.00
N CYS A 2 -17.43 -64.81 5.02
CA CYS A 2 -17.29 -63.63 4.16
C CYS A 2 -16.71 -62.50 5.00
N LEU A 3 -15.48 -62.08 4.67
CA LEU A 3 -14.88 -60.86 5.23
C LEU A 3 -15.37 -59.66 4.40
N ALA A 4 -16.17 -58.80 5.03
CA ALA A 4 -16.55 -57.50 4.47
C ALA A 4 -15.43 -56.51 4.79
N PHE A 5 -14.73 -56.02 3.75
CA PHE A 5 -13.80 -54.90 3.84
C PHE A 5 -14.60 -53.58 3.86
N LEU A 6 -14.63 -52.93 5.02
CA LEU A 6 -15.20 -51.59 5.17
C LEU A 6 -14.15 -50.57 4.74
N ALA A 7 -14.29 -50.03 3.52
CA ALA A 7 -13.45 -48.95 3.04
C ALA A 7 -13.92 -47.61 3.69
N PHE A 8 -13.13 -47.13 4.65
CA PHE A 8 -13.34 -45.86 5.30
C PHE A 8 -12.69 -44.74 4.44
N THR A 9 -13.51 -44.13 3.57
CA THR A 9 -13.07 -42.96 2.79
C THR A 9 -13.02 -41.74 3.70
N ILE A 10 -11.79 -41.34 4.09
CA ILE A 10 -11.53 -40.06 4.77
C ILE A 10 -11.74 -38.94 3.75
N LEU A 11 -12.89 -38.27 3.83
CA LEU A 11 -13.15 -37.04 3.09
C LEU A 11 -12.32 -35.92 3.72
N CYS A 12 -11.13 -35.68 3.19
CA CYS A 12 -10.28 -34.55 3.60
C CYS A 12 -10.93 -33.27 3.11
N VAL A 13 -11.75 -32.63 3.97
CA VAL A 13 -12.29 -31.29 3.71
C VAL A 13 -11.11 -30.32 3.73
N MET A 14 -10.64 -29.95 2.54
CA MET A 14 -9.66 -28.88 2.37
C MET A 14 -10.34 -27.58 2.82
N VAL A 15 -10.20 -27.23 4.10
CA VAL A 15 -10.52 -25.89 4.60
C VAL A 15 -9.51 -24.95 3.97
N THR A 16 -9.85 -24.38 2.83
CA THR A 16 -9.08 -23.29 2.24
C THR A 16 -9.19 -22.12 3.22
N PRO A 17 -8.09 -21.65 3.82
CA PRO A 17 -8.15 -20.46 4.66
C PRO A 17 -8.69 -19.33 3.78
N LEU A 18 -9.76 -18.69 4.24
CA LEU A 18 -10.28 -17.46 3.64
C LEU A 18 -9.20 -16.39 3.83
N LEU A 19 -8.30 -16.31 2.87
CA LEU A 19 -7.24 -15.30 2.86
C LEU A 19 -7.93 -13.95 2.69
N ALA A 20 -7.73 -13.05 3.64
CA ALA A 20 -8.08 -11.66 3.45
C ALA A 20 -7.47 -11.23 2.12
N ARG A 21 -8.31 -10.91 1.15
CA ARG A 21 -7.86 -10.65 -0.22
C ARG A 21 -7.74 -9.17 -0.43
N THR A 22 -6.51 -8.67 -0.34
CA THR A 22 -6.18 -7.36 -0.90
C THR A 22 -6.28 -7.43 -2.42
N LYS A 23 -7.11 -6.57 -3.02
CA LYS A 23 -7.30 -6.47 -4.47
C LYS A 23 -6.91 -5.08 -4.93
N ILE A 24 -6.19 -4.99 -6.03
CA ILE A 24 -6.04 -3.72 -6.76
C ILE A 24 -7.36 -3.47 -7.50
N VAL A 25 -8.04 -2.38 -7.16
CA VAL A 25 -9.32 -1.99 -7.79
C VAL A 25 -9.13 -0.94 -8.87
N HIS A 26 -8.16 -0.05 -8.68
CA HIS A 26 -7.77 0.96 -9.66
C HIS A 26 -6.26 1.05 -9.78
N ARG A 27 -5.78 1.41 -10.95
CA ARG A 27 -4.36 1.69 -11.18
C ARG A 27 -4.16 2.62 -12.36
N TRP A 28 -3.10 3.39 -12.29
CA TRP A 28 -2.60 4.26 -13.33
C TRP A 28 -1.07 4.21 -13.37
N VAL A 29 -0.50 4.30 -14.54
CA VAL A 29 0.95 4.28 -14.80
C VAL A 29 1.27 5.43 -15.74
N LEU A 30 2.31 6.19 -15.45
CA LEU A 30 2.83 7.19 -16.38
C LEU A 30 3.39 6.48 -17.62
N THR A 31 2.89 6.83 -18.80
CA THR A 31 3.25 6.19 -20.08
C THR A 31 4.03 7.10 -21.04
N ASP A 32 4.02 8.40 -20.78
CA ASP A 32 4.57 9.41 -21.68
C ASP A 32 6.10 9.45 -21.70
N GLN A 33 6.73 8.79 -20.75
CA GLN A 33 8.17 8.71 -20.61
C GLN A 33 8.59 7.35 -20.04
N PRO A 34 9.84 6.90 -20.28
CA PRO A 34 10.32 5.64 -19.75
C PRO A 34 10.37 5.67 -18.21
N MET A 35 9.99 4.55 -17.59
CA MET A 35 10.09 4.39 -16.14
C MET A 35 11.56 4.43 -15.70
N PRO A 36 11.93 5.28 -14.73
CA PRO A 36 13.29 5.33 -14.23
C PRO A 36 13.67 4.03 -13.50
N LYS A 37 14.96 3.73 -13.44
CA LYS A 37 15.48 2.67 -12.59
C LYS A 37 15.66 3.21 -11.17
N PHE A 38 15.06 2.56 -10.20
CA PHE A 38 15.19 2.93 -8.79
C PHE A 38 16.30 2.14 -8.11
N ARG A 39 17.06 2.81 -7.27
CA ARG A 39 18.04 2.23 -6.35
C ARG A 39 17.62 2.43 -4.90
N LYS A 40 16.96 3.57 -4.60
CA LYS A 40 16.62 3.97 -3.24
C LYS A 40 15.23 4.62 -3.19
N ILE A 41 14.29 3.97 -2.50
CA ILE A 41 12.90 4.44 -2.37
C ILE A 41 12.57 4.73 -0.92
N LEU A 42 12.12 5.95 -0.62
CA LEU A 42 11.55 6.29 0.68
C LEU A 42 10.11 5.77 0.76
N ILE A 43 9.79 5.01 1.79
CA ILE A 43 8.48 4.41 2.03
C ILE A 43 7.80 5.19 3.14
N ILE A 44 6.62 5.75 2.86
CA ILE A 44 5.87 6.56 3.82
C ILE A 44 4.45 5.98 3.96
N ALA A 45 4.16 5.40 5.12
CA ALA A 45 2.81 4.98 5.45
C ALA A 45 2.13 6.05 6.32
N VAL A 46 1.10 6.70 5.77
CA VAL A 46 0.28 7.71 6.46
C VAL A 46 -0.81 7.00 7.24
N LEU A 47 -0.42 6.40 8.37
CA LEU A 47 -1.26 5.59 9.24
C LEU A 47 -1.19 6.10 10.69
N GLU A 48 -2.36 6.17 11.40
CA GLU A 48 -2.40 6.59 12.81
C GLU A 48 -1.77 5.55 13.71
N ASN A 49 -2.07 4.28 13.44
CA ASN A 49 -1.52 3.20 14.22
C ASN A 49 -0.06 3.00 13.84
N TYR A 50 0.82 3.36 14.78
CA TYR A 50 2.26 3.26 14.61
C TYR A 50 2.73 1.83 14.31
N LEU A 51 2.14 0.82 14.93
CA LEU A 51 2.52 -0.57 14.70
C LEU A 51 2.18 -1.02 13.28
N ILE A 52 1.00 -0.65 12.76
CA ILE A 52 0.63 -0.97 11.37
C ILE A 52 1.55 -0.24 10.39
N ARG A 53 1.88 1.02 10.66
CA ARG A 53 2.83 1.80 9.87
C ARG A 53 4.18 1.10 9.80
N GLN A 54 4.74 0.74 10.95
CA GLN A 54 6.02 0.06 11.06
C GLN A 54 6.00 -1.28 10.30
N GLU A 55 5.04 -2.15 10.57
CA GLU A 55 4.91 -3.45 9.91
C GLU A 55 4.82 -3.34 8.39
N PHE A 56 4.08 -2.34 7.89
CA PHE A 56 3.98 -2.11 6.45
C PHE A 56 5.30 -1.63 5.84
N GLU A 57 5.94 -0.63 6.45
CA GLU A 57 7.20 -0.07 5.95
C GLU A 57 8.33 -1.12 6.00
N ASP A 58 8.38 -1.95 7.06
CA ASP A 58 9.36 -3.05 7.21
C ASP A 58 9.15 -4.13 6.13
N GLU A 59 7.91 -4.51 5.86
CA GLU A 59 7.62 -5.51 4.84
C GLU A 59 7.91 -4.98 3.43
N MET A 60 7.63 -3.70 3.16
CA MET A 60 7.97 -3.06 1.89
C MET A 60 9.48 -3.02 1.66
N GLU A 61 10.29 -2.61 2.67
CA GLU A 61 11.75 -2.65 2.60
C GLU A 61 12.23 -4.05 2.21
N ARG A 62 11.75 -5.08 2.93
CA ARG A 62 12.11 -6.48 2.68
C ARG A 62 11.78 -6.95 1.26
N LEU A 63 10.64 -6.51 0.71
CA LEU A 63 10.21 -6.88 -0.64
C LEU A 63 10.94 -6.12 -1.74
N LEU A 64 11.26 -4.84 -1.53
CA LEU A 64 12.05 -4.02 -2.44
C LEU A 64 13.50 -4.54 -2.56
N ALA A 65 14.08 -4.98 -1.44
CA ALA A 65 15.42 -5.59 -1.42
C ALA A 65 15.53 -6.80 -2.37
N ARG A 66 14.44 -7.56 -2.58
CA ARG A 66 14.40 -8.67 -3.56
C ARG A 66 14.47 -8.21 -5.03
N SER A 67 14.30 -6.92 -5.27
CA SER A 67 14.46 -6.28 -6.60
C SER A 67 15.74 -5.45 -6.67
N ASN A 68 16.68 -5.63 -5.72
CA ASN A 68 17.90 -4.85 -5.57
C ASN A 68 17.62 -3.34 -5.39
N ILE A 69 16.53 -3.00 -4.69
CA ILE A 69 16.15 -1.62 -4.37
C ILE A 69 16.23 -1.47 -2.86
N GLU A 70 16.96 -0.46 -2.39
CA GLU A 70 17.04 -0.07 -0.99
C GLU A 70 15.73 0.65 -0.61
N GLY A 71 14.89 -0.01 0.20
CA GLY A 71 13.71 0.60 0.81
C GLY A 71 14.08 1.33 2.09
N ILE A 72 13.73 2.60 2.21
CA ILE A 72 13.97 3.39 3.41
C ILE A 72 12.66 3.62 4.14
N ARG A 73 12.59 3.16 5.37
CA ARG A 73 11.41 3.29 6.24
C ARG A 73 11.30 4.68 6.81
N SER A 74 10.20 5.37 6.56
CA SER A 74 10.04 6.76 7.00
C SER A 74 10.03 6.88 8.52
N HIS A 75 9.51 5.89 9.25
CA HIS A 75 9.49 5.92 10.71
C HIS A 75 10.88 5.87 11.37
N MET A 76 11.93 5.48 10.62
CA MET A 76 13.30 5.46 11.10
C MET A 76 14.09 6.74 10.79
N VAL A 77 13.69 7.46 9.75
CA VAL A 77 14.49 8.58 9.23
C VAL A 77 13.78 9.93 9.28
N LEU A 78 12.47 9.93 9.47
CA LEU A 78 11.67 11.14 9.60
C LEU A 78 11.17 11.30 11.04
N PRO A 79 11.24 12.51 11.63
CA PRO A 79 10.67 12.76 12.94
C PRO A 79 9.15 12.59 12.93
N PRO A 80 8.51 12.51 14.10
CA PRO A 80 7.06 12.57 14.22
C PRO A 80 6.49 13.75 13.46
N ARG A 81 5.36 13.53 12.80
CA ARG A 81 4.75 14.43 11.84
C ARG A 81 4.51 15.87 12.30
N ASN A 82 4.15 16.05 13.56
CA ASN A 82 3.85 17.35 14.19
C ASN A 82 5.10 18.20 14.48
N GLU A 83 6.29 17.64 14.28
CA GLU A 83 7.56 18.27 14.63
C GLU A 83 8.34 18.81 13.43
N MET A 84 7.86 18.54 12.20
CA MET A 84 8.59 18.92 10.99
C MET A 84 7.79 19.83 10.08
N MET A 85 8.39 20.93 9.66
CA MET A 85 7.83 21.79 8.62
C MET A 85 8.03 21.16 7.23
N GLU A 86 7.08 21.39 6.31
CA GLU A 86 7.16 20.89 4.92
C GLU A 86 8.51 21.22 4.25
N ARG A 87 9.01 22.41 4.44
CA ARG A 87 10.31 22.86 3.89
C ARG A 87 11.47 21.99 4.36
N GLU A 88 11.49 21.63 5.63
CA GLU A 88 12.54 20.80 6.22
C GLU A 88 12.45 19.36 5.67
N LEU A 89 11.25 18.82 5.54
CA LEU A 89 11.02 17.52 4.94
C LEU A 89 11.50 17.48 3.48
N LYS A 90 11.17 18.53 2.70
CA LYS A 90 11.66 18.68 1.31
C LYS A 90 13.18 18.62 1.25
N GLN A 91 13.83 19.39 2.09
CA GLN A 91 15.28 19.44 2.14
C GLN A 91 15.87 18.06 2.50
N ARG A 92 15.35 17.39 3.52
CA ARG A 92 15.81 16.06 3.92
C ARG A 92 15.64 15.00 2.84
N ILE A 93 14.50 14.98 2.16
CA ILE A 93 14.25 14.05 1.05
C ILE A 93 15.25 14.28 -0.08
N LYS A 94 15.52 15.54 -0.42
CA LYS A 94 16.47 15.91 -1.48
C LYS A 94 17.92 15.55 -1.11
N GLU A 95 18.33 15.87 0.11
CA GLU A 95 19.72 15.62 0.59
C GLU A 95 20.01 14.12 0.74
N ALA A 96 19.01 13.32 1.11
CA ALA A 96 19.16 11.88 1.28
C ALA A 96 19.32 11.09 -0.03
N GLY A 97 19.09 11.74 -1.19
CA GLY A 97 19.30 11.14 -2.50
C GLY A 97 18.36 9.98 -2.82
N TYR A 98 17.11 10.05 -2.38
CA TYR A 98 16.09 9.08 -2.79
C TYR A 98 15.72 9.27 -4.25
N ASP A 99 15.58 8.18 -5.00
CA ASP A 99 15.13 8.22 -6.40
C ASP A 99 13.61 8.46 -6.48
N ALA A 100 12.87 7.88 -5.52
CA ALA A 100 11.42 8.00 -5.45
C ALA A 100 10.90 7.98 -4.00
N VAL A 101 9.66 8.44 -3.85
CA VAL A 101 8.87 8.32 -2.62
C VAL A 101 7.61 7.52 -2.90
N LEU A 102 7.41 6.44 -2.17
CA LEU A 102 6.18 5.65 -2.17
C LEU A 102 5.34 6.03 -0.96
N VAL A 103 4.13 6.54 -1.20
CA VAL A 103 3.19 6.91 -0.14
C VAL A 103 1.99 5.97 -0.15
N ILE A 104 1.62 5.48 1.02
CA ILE A 104 0.35 4.78 1.26
C ILE A 104 -0.50 5.55 2.25
N ARG A 105 -1.81 5.64 1.98
CA ARG A 105 -2.79 6.11 2.96
C ARG A 105 -4.13 5.39 2.84
N PRO A 106 -4.90 5.25 3.94
CA PRO A 106 -6.29 4.86 3.89
C PRO A 106 -7.11 5.95 3.19
N LYS A 107 -8.06 5.54 2.35
CA LYS A 107 -8.94 6.44 1.62
C LYS A 107 -10.37 6.39 2.13
N ALA A 108 -10.89 5.18 2.31
CA ALA A 108 -12.27 4.96 2.71
C ALA A 108 -12.40 3.68 3.54
N PHE A 109 -13.45 3.67 4.37
CA PHE A 109 -13.90 2.50 5.11
C PHE A 109 -15.37 2.28 4.76
N ARG A 110 -15.73 1.07 4.32
CA ARG A 110 -17.09 0.72 3.94
C ARG A 110 -17.46 -0.68 4.41
N LYS A 111 -18.76 -0.97 4.51
CA LYS A 111 -19.23 -2.33 4.79
C LYS A 111 -19.03 -3.22 3.55
N GLU A 112 -18.75 -4.50 3.75
CA GLU A 112 -18.53 -5.47 2.66
C GLU A 112 -19.73 -5.61 1.71
N THR A 113 -20.94 -5.28 2.19
CA THR A 113 -22.20 -5.36 1.43
C THR A 113 -22.44 -4.19 0.48
N GLU A 114 -21.62 -3.15 0.52
CA GLU A 114 -21.77 -2.00 -0.37
C GLU A 114 -21.13 -2.27 -1.73
N GLU A 115 -21.94 -2.27 -2.79
CA GLU A 115 -21.47 -2.50 -4.16
C GLU A 115 -20.48 -1.42 -4.63
N VAL A 116 -19.44 -1.86 -5.30
CA VAL A 116 -18.49 -0.96 -5.97
C VAL A 116 -19.07 -0.55 -7.31
N GLY A 117 -19.24 0.74 -7.52
CA GLY A 117 -19.71 1.29 -8.79
C GLY A 117 -18.84 0.88 -9.99
N THR A 118 -19.43 1.03 -11.18
CA THR A 118 -18.93 0.66 -12.49
C THR A 118 -17.44 0.94 -12.75
N LYS A 119 -16.80 0.03 -13.49
CA LYS A 119 -15.43 0.17 -14.00
C LYS A 119 -15.30 1.39 -14.91
N THR A 120 -14.87 2.49 -14.33
CA THR A 120 -14.47 3.70 -15.08
C THR A 120 -12.95 3.65 -15.28
N ILE A 121 -12.47 4.25 -16.37
CA ILE A 121 -11.02 4.45 -16.55
C ILE A 121 -10.53 5.29 -15.37
N TYR A 122 -9.68 4.70 -14.53
CA TYR A 122 -9.13 5.41 -13.39
C TYR A 122 -8.08 6.41 -13.86
N MET A 123 -8.30 7.67 -13.54
CA MET A 123 -7.32 8.73 -13.70
C MET A 123 -7.09 9.36 -12.32
N PRO A 124 -5.84 9.40 -11.84
CA PRO A 124 -5.56 10.04 -10.57
C PRO A 124 -6.05 11.49 -10.57
N PRO A 125 -6.63 11.98 -9.47
CA PRO A 125 -6.99 13.40 -9.34
C PRO A 125 -5.81 14.32 -9.66
N ILE A 126 -6.08 15.50 -10.18
CA ILE A 126 -5.03 16.49 -10.52
C ILE A 126 -4.12 16.79 -9.32
N ALA A 127 -4.68 16.83 -8.11
CA ALA A 127 -3.92 17.00 -6.88
C ALA A 127 -2.88 15.91 -6.61
N TYR A 128 -2.98 14.74 -7.28
CA TYR A 128 -2.01 13.64 -7.14
C TYR A 128 -0.83 13.75 -8.10
N GLN A 129 -0.87 14.61 -9.10
CA GLN A 129 0.16 14.71 -10.13
C GLN A 129 1.49 15.21 -9.60
N SER A 130 1.50 15.91 -8.46
CA SER A 130 2.72 16.36 -7.77
C SER A 130 2.70 15.93 -6.31
N PHE A 131 3.87 15.56 -5.80
CA PHE A 131 4.04 15.00 -4.46
C PHE A 131 3.58 15.95 -3.35
N TRP A 132 3.93 17.25 -3.38
CA TRP A 132 3.65 18.14 -2.27
C TRP A 132 2.18 18.52 -2.11
N PRO A 133 1.43 18.87 -3.17
CA PRO A 133 -0.02 19.04 -3.09
C PRO A 133 -0.72 17.78 -2.57
N TYR A 134 -0.27 16.60 -3.01
CA TYR A 134 -0.79 15.33 -2.52
C TYR A 134 -0.48 15.13 -1.03
N TRP A 135 0.74 15.42 -0.60
CA TRP A 135 1.18 15.31 0.79
C TRP A 135 0.29 16.14 1.73
N ASP A 136 0.10 17.43 1.43
CA ASP A 136 -0.73 18.34 2.24
C ASP A 136 -2.17 17.81 2.37
N MET A 137 -2.77 17.38 1.25
CA MET A 137 -4.10 16.79 1.24
C MET A 137 -4.17 15.49 2.03
N ALA A 138 -3.22 14.57 1.82
CA ALA A 138 -3.19 13.26 2.45
C ALA A 138 -3.16 13.40 3.98
N PHE A 139 -2.37 14.31 4.47
CA PHE A 139 -2.24 14.52 5.89
C PHE A 139 -3.41 15.29 6.52
N LYS A 140 -4.00 16.28 5.84
CA LYS A 140 -5.17 17.00 6.34
C LYS A 140 -6.41 16.12 6.46
N GLN A 141 -6.67 15.29 5.45
CA GLN A 141 -7.82 14.36 5.46
C GLN A 141 -7.70 13.28 6.53
N PHE A 142 -6.46 12.89 6.83
CA PHE A 142 -6.20 11.84 7.80
C PHE A 142 -6.50 12.28 9.24
N SER A 143 -6.18 13.51 9.62
CA SER A 143 -6.44 14.06 10.96
C SER A 143 -7.92 14.19 11.32
N ALA A 144 -8.83 13.99 10.36
CA ALA A 144 -10.26 14.17 10.54
C ALA A 144 -11.05 12.87 10.81
N LYS A 145 -10.44 11.69 10.77
CA LYS A 145 -11.16 10.41 10.85
C LYS A 145 -10.55 9.46 11.87
N GLY A 146 -10.87 9.63 13.14
CA GLY A 146 -10.76 8.57 14.14
C GLY A 146 -11.91 7.58 13.93
N SER A 147 -11.65 6.36 13.46
CA SER A 147 -12.69 5.35 13.22
C SER A 147 -12.33 4.03 13.91
N TYR A 148 -13.22 3.52 14.74
CA TYR A 148 -13.17 2.14 15.20
C TYR A 148 -13.57 1.21 14.03
N LEU A 149 -12.63 0.42 13.54
CA LEU A 149 -12.88 -0.56 12.48
C LEU A 149 -13.48 -1.84 13.10
N LYS A 150 -14.48 -2.38 12.46
CA LYS A 150 -15.11 -3.66 12.82
C LYS A 150 -14.73 -4.71 11.79
N GLU A 151 -14.80 -5.99 12.18
CA GLU A 151 -14.77 -7.11 11.24
C GLU A 151 -15.77 -6.89 10.10
N ASN A 152 -15.42 -7.36 8.89
CA ASN A 152 -16.17 -7.15 7.64
C ASN A 152 -16.18 -5.68 7.14
N THR A 153 -15.27 -4.86 7.62
CA THR A 153 -15.03 -3.54 7.02
C THR A 153 -14.05 -3.67 5.87
N ILE A 154 -14.41 -3.17 4.71
CA ILE A 154 -13.47 -3.00 3.60
C ILE A 154 -12.70 -1.70 3.81
N VAL A 155 -11.39 -1.83 3.84
CA VAL A 155 -10.46 -0.71 3.88
C VAL A 155 -9.96 -0.46 2.48
N SER A 156 -10.31 0.68 1.91
CA SER A 156 -9.72 1.16 0.66
C SER A 156 -8.47 1.97 1.00
N ALA A 157 -7.36 1.65 0.36
CA ALA A 157 -6.11 2.38 0.50
C ALA A 157 -5.59 2.79 -0.88
N GLU A 158 -4.95 3.94 -0.94
CA GLU A 158 -4.26 4.39 -2.14
C GLU A 158 -2.75 4.34 -1.94
N PHE A 159 -2.06 4.12 -3.05
CA PHE A 159 -0.61 4.06 -3.16
C PHE A 159 -0.17 4.96 -4.29
N ASN A 160 0.78 5.83 -4.03
CA ASN A 160 1.31 6.74 -5.02
C ASN A 160 2.84 6.71 -4.99
N LEU A 161 3.46 6.52 -6.15
CA LEU A 161 4.91 6.53 -6.32
C LEU A 161 5.31 7.81 -7.07
N TYR A 162 6.11 8.63 -6.43
CA TYR A 162 6.60 9.89 -6.97
C TYR A 162 8.10 9.85 -7.22
N ARG A 163 8.55 10.39 -8.33
CA ARG A 163 9.96 10.69 -8.58
C ARG A 163 10.38 11.92 -7.76
N THR A 164 11.55 11.87 -7.12
CA THR A 164 11.96 12.92 -6.18
C THR A 164 12.53 14.16 -6.84
N ASN A 165 13.15 14.04 -8.03
CA ASN A 165 13.83 15.15 -8.67
C ASN A 165 12.88 16.23 -9.24
N ASP A 166 11.69 15.85 -9.67
CA ASP A 166 10.69 16.71 -10.28
C ASP A 166 9.28 16.53 -9.70
N GLU A 167 9.16 15.71 -8.64
CA GLU A 167 7.92 15.45 -7.90
C GLU A 167 6.82 14.77 -8.73
N THR A 168 7.16 14.25 -9.91
CA THR A 168 6.21 13.67 -10.85
C THR A 168 5.62 12.36 -10.33
N LEU A 169 4.30 12.21 -10.41
CA LEU A 169 3.61 10.94 -10.18
C LEU A 169 3.99 9.93 -11.27
N LEU A 170 4.52 8.78 -10.88
CA LEU A 170 4.94 7.71 -11.79
C LEU A 170 3.92 6.56 -11.84
N TRP A 171 3.32 6.26 -10.69
CA TRP A 171 2.35 5.20 -10.56
C TRP A 171 1.35 5.53 -9.44
N SER A 172 0.09 5.20 -9.66
CA SER A 172 -0.97 5.31 -8.67
C SER A 172 -1.83 4.06 -8.67
N GLY A 173 -2.25 3.61 -7.49
CA GLY A 173 -3.16 2.48 -7.37
C GLY A 173 -4.05 2.59 -6.14
N GLU A 174 -5.21 1.95 -6.23
CA GLU A 174 -6.14 1.78 -5.11
C GLU A 174 -6.36 0.31 -4.84
N THR A 175 -6.46 -0.02 -3.56
CA THR A 175 -6.75 -1.38 -3.11
C THR A 175 -8.00 -1.40 -2.26
N ASP A 176 -8.69 -2.53 -2.28
CA ASP A 176 -9.68 -2.92 -1.29
C ASP A 176 -9.20 -4.15 -0.53
N THR A 177 -9.33 -4.11 0.78
CA THR A 177 -8.95 -5.22 1.66
C THR A 177 -9.98 -5.37 2.76
N VAL A 178 -10.38 -6.60 3.06
CA VAL A 178 -11.18 -6.88 4.25
C VAL A 178 -10.31 -6.69 5.48
N TYR A 179 -10.76 -5.84 6.39
CA TYR A 179 -10.04 -5.54 7.64
C TYR A 179 -9.82 -6.81 8.47
N SER A 180 -8.66 -6.91 9.05
CA SER A 180 -8.28 -7.97 9.98
C SER A 180 -7.54 -7.36 11.17
N GLU A 181 -7.82 -7.82 12.37
CA GLU A 181 -7.10 -7.41 13.58
C GLU A 181 -5.66 -7.91 13.61
N ASN A 182 -5.32 -8.88 12.76
CA ASN A 182 -3.93 -9.30 12.57
C ASN A 182 -3.19 -8.33 11.64
N PHE A 183 -2.65 -7.27 12.23
CA PHE A 183 -1.98 -6.18 11.51
C PHE A 183 -0.76 -6.64 10.72
N GLY A 184 0.05 -7.56 11.27
CA GLY A 184 1.22 -8.10 10.56
C GLY A 184 0.83 -8.87 9.30
N LYS A 185 -0.27 -9.64 9.35
CA LYS A 185 -0.82 -10.31 8.16
C LYS A 185 -1.33 -9.28 7.15
N LEU A 186 -2.06 -8.28 7.61
CA LEU A 186 -2.63 -7.22 6.78
C LEU A 186 -1.50 -6.45 6.05
N ALA A 187 -0.47 -6.02 6.77
CA ALA A 187 0.69 -5.34 6.21
C ALA A 187 1.39 -6.17 5.14
N LYS A 188 1.61 -7.47 5.39
CA LYS A 188 2.21 -8.41 4.41
C LYS A 188 1.37 -8.55 3.15
N GLU A 189 0.05 -8.64 3.28
CA GLU A 189 -0.86 -8.75 2.13
C GLU A 189 -0.85 -7.47 1.29
N TYR A 190 -0.92 -6.31 1.92
CA TYR A 190 -0.81 -5.02 1.23
C TYR A 190 0.51 -4.89 0.49
N ALA A 191 1.63 -5.04 1.19
CA ALA A 191 2.96 -4.89 0.63
C ALA A 191 3.23 -5.89 -0.52
N SER A 192 2.84 -7.16 -0.34
CA SER A 192 3.04 -8.18 -1.38
C SER A 192 2.18 -7.93 -2.61
N THR A 193 0.91 -7.52 -2.43
CA THR A 193 0.01 -7.18 -3.53
C THR A 193 0.53 -5.99 -4.31
N LEU A 194 0.98 -4.95 -3.62
CA LEU A 194 1.54 -3.74 -4.23
C LEU A 194 2.81 -4.07 -5.05
N VAL A 195 3.80 -4.73 -4.44
CA VAL A 195 5.06 -5.05 -5.13
C VAL A 195 4.83 -5.96 -6.33
N LYS A 196 3.93 -6.94 -6.21
CA LYS A 196 3.53 -7.79 -7.34
C LYS A 196 2.93 -6.97 -8.48
N GLN A 197 2.09 -5.98 -8.16
CA GLN A 197 1.48 -5.12 -9.18
C GLN A 197 2.52 -4.19 -9.81
N LEU A 198 3.39 -3.55 -9.03
CA LEU A 198 4.45 -2.69 -9.55
C LEU A 198 5.38 -3.43 -10.52
N ARG A 199 5.73 -4.70 -10.20
CA ARG A 199 6.50 -5.55 -11.14
C ARG A 199 5.71 -5.88 -12.41
N LYS A 200 4.42 -6.21 -12.28
CA LYS A 200 3.55 -6.48 -13.43
C LYS A 200 3.44 -5.27 -14.37
N ASP A 201 3.43 -4.08 -13.80
CA ASP A 201 3.36 -2.80 -14.52
C ASP A 201 4.75 -2.33 -14.99
N LYS A 202 5.82 -3.12 -14.77
CA LYS A 202 7.22 -2.81 -15.13
C LYS A 202 7.73 -1.51 -14.49
N VAL A 203 7.27 -1.22 -13.29
CA VAL A 203 7.71 -0.09 -12.46
C VAL A 203 8.94 -0.48 -11.64
N LEU A 204 9.00 -1.76 -11.19
CA LEU A 204 10.14 -2.35 -10.46
C LEU A 204 10.78 -3.48 -11.25
#